data_235d7a674b0501dc195282942c4bd934
#
_entry.id   235d7a674b0501dc195282942c4bd934
#
_cell.length_a   1.000
_cell.length_b   1.000
_cell.length_c   1.000
_cell.angle_alpha   90.00
_cell.angle_beta   90.00
_cell.angle_gamma   90.00
#
_symmetry.space_group_name_H-M   'P 1'
#
loop_
_entity.id
_entity.type
_entity.pdbx_description
1 polymer ?
#
loop_
_entity_poly.entity_id
_entity_poly.type
_entity_poly.pdbx_seq_one_letter_code
_entity_poly.pdbx_strand_id
1 'polypeptide(L)'
;LPETTTELRTLIGLTPVLTPPTIRKLFQSCYLPNFLMTYTFLSVVQKDFAAVDELIRANLSSHVPLVEEIAGYLIEAGGKRLRPLLVLLSARASGYEGQEHIKLAAVIEFLHTAMLLHDDVVDESKMRRGRKTVNAEWGNSPSVLVGDFLHSRAFEMMVEIGDMRVMQILSRATNTIAEGEVQQLCCIRNPQTTELEYLEIITRKTAKLFQAAAHAGAVLAQADKRT
;
A
#
# COMPACT_ATOMS: atom_id res chain seq x y z
N LEU A 1 -38.71 -27.01 -8.08
CA LEU A 1 -37.42 -26.74 -7.42
C LEU A 1 -36.33 -26.70 -8.52
N PRO A 2 -35.56 -25.63 -8.68
CA PRO A 2 -34.54 -25.55 -9.72
C PRO A 2 -33.42 -26.55 -9.44
N GLU A 3 -33.05 -27.32 -10.46
CA GLU A 3 -32.13 -28.46 -10.35
C GLU A 3 -30.63 -28.08 -10.52
N THR A 4 -30.30 -26.82 -10.82
CA THR A 4 -28.89 -26.41 -10.97
C THR A 4 -28.60 -25.07 -10.31
N THR A 5 -27.36 -24.94 -9.82
CA THR A 5 -26.84 -23.70 -9.19
C THR A 5 -26.88 -22.48 -10.12
N THR A 6 -26.92 -22.72 -11.45
CA THR A 6 -26.99 -21.68 -12.49
C THR A 6 -28.38 -21.05 -12.57
N GLU A 7 -29.43 -21.85 -12.43
CA GLU A 7 -30.82 -21.36 -12.47
C GLU A 7 -31.20 -20.52 -11.26
N LEU A 8 -30.71 -20.90 -10.08
CA LEU A 8 -30.88 -20.11 -8.84
C LEU A 8 -30.24 -18.72 -8.95
N ARG A 9 -29.08 -18.59 -9.63
CA ARG A 9 -28.38 -17.32 -9.80
C ARG A 9 -29.11 -16.35 -10.73
N THR A 10 -29.76 -16.85 -11.75
CA THR A 10 -30.58 -16.03 -12.68
C THR A 10 -31.82 -15.46 -11.99
N LEU A 11 -32.40 -16.20 -11.06
CA LEU A 11 -33.59 -15.79 -10.30
C LEU A 11 -33.34 -14.67 -9.29
N ILE A 12 -32.10 -14.54 -8.78
CA ILE A 12 -31.73 -13.54 -7.77
C ILE A 12 -30.94 -12.34 -8.33
N GLY A 13 -30.85 -12.22 -9.67
CA GLY A 13 -30.25 -11.04 -10.34
C GLY A 13 -28.77 -10.80 -10.08
N LEU A 14 -28.00 -11.83 -9.71
CA LEU A 14 -26.57 -11.72 -9.53
C LEU A 14 -25.86 -11.69 -10.88
N THR A 15 -25.06 -10.65 -11.11
CA THR A 15 -24.18 -10.53 -12.27
C THR A 15 -23.24 -11.75 -12.40
N PRO A 16 -22.87 -12.18 -13.62
CA PRO A 16 -22.02 -13.34 -13.82
C PRO A 16 -20.70 -13.20 -13.09
N VAL A 17 -20.37 -14.15 -12.23
CA VAL A 17 -19.06 -14.25 -11.57
C VAL A 17 -18.02 -14.50 -12.66
N LEU A 18 -17.05 -13.60 -12.78
CA LEU A 18 -15.94 -13.74 -13.70
C LEU A 18 -15.21 -15.06 -13.44
N THR A 19 -15.07 -15.89 -14.47
CA THR A 19 -14.38 -17.17 -14.37
C THR A 19 -12.87 -16.98 -14.14
N PRO A 20 -12.18 -17.93 -13.51
CA PRO A 20 -10.73 -17.84 -13.28
C PRO A 20 -9.88 -17.47 -14.51
N PRO A 21 -10.17 -17.95 -15.75
CA PRO A 21 -9.47 -17.50 -16.96
C PRO A 21 -9.69 -16.01 -17.30
N THR A 22 -10.91 -15.50 -17.03
CA THR A 22 -11.25 -14.08 -17.28
C THR A 22 -10.55 -13.17 -16.28
N ILE A 23 -10.51 -13.58 -15.01
CA ILE A 23 -9.75 -12.90 -13.95
C ILE A 23 -8.26 -12.93 -14.29
N ARG A 24 -7.72 -14.06 -14.74
CA ARG A 24 -6.31 -14.21 -15.14
C ARG A 24 -5.94 -13.31 -16.33
N LYS A 25 -6.81 -13.16 -17.33
CA LYS A 25 -6.63 -12.23 -18.45
C LYS A 25 -6.67 -10.76 -18.00
N LEU A 26 -7.57 -10.40 -17.09
CA LEU A 26 -7.60 -9.06 -16.49
C LEU A 26 -6.30 -8.75 -15.73
N PHE A 27 -5.77 -9.70 -14.96
CA PHE A 27 -4.51 -9.53 -14.24
C PHE A 27 -3.28 -9.55 -15.16
N GLN A 28 -3.25 -10.33 -16.25
CA GLN A 28 -2.18 -10.29 -17.26
C GLN A 28 -2.16 -8.97 -18.05
N SER A 29 -3.31 -8.35 -18.29
CA SER A 29 -3.41 -7.01 -18.90
C SER A 29 -2.91 -5.89 -17.98
N CYS A 30 -2.86 -6.11 -16.66
CA CYS A 30 -2.37 -5.15 -15.68
C CYS A 30 -0.84 -5.01 -15.62
N TYR A 31 -0.10 -5.84 -16.35
CA TYR A 31 1.38 -5.80 -16.39
C TYR A 31 1.95 -4.89 -17.50
N LEU A 32 1.11 -4.16 -18.23
CA LEU A 32 1.55 -3.24 -19.27
C LEU A 32 1.76 -1.83 -18.70
N PRO A 33 2.88 -1.16 -19.02
CA PRO A 33 3.10 0.26 -18.66
C PRO A 33 2.00 1.20 -19.18
N ASN A 34 1.16 0.75 -20.13
CA ASN A 34 0.03 1.48 -20.70
C ASN A 34 -1.29 1.35 -19.91
N PHE A 35 -1.35 0.56 -18.83
CA PHE A 35 -2.58 0.41 -18.03
C PHE A 35 -3.00 1.73 -17.36
N LEU A 36 -2.04 2.57 -16.98
CA LEU A 36 -2.29 3.89 -16.38
C LEU A 36 -2.95 4.90 -17.35
N MET A 37 -2.76 4.75 -18.67
CA MET A 37 -3.31 5.70 -19.65
C MET A 37 -4.78 5.47 -20.04
N THR A 38 -5.39 4.36 -19.60
CA THR A 38 -6.76 3.98 -20.02
C THR A 38 -7.86 4.58 -19.13
N TYR A 39 -7.52 5.12 -17.96
CA TYR A 39 -8.51 5.68 -17.03
C TYR A 39 -8.40 7.21 -16.95
N THR A 40 -9.48 7.89 -17.29
CA THR A 40 -9.59 9.36 -17.30
C THR A 40 -9.22 10.01 -15.97
N PHE A 41 -9.50 9.34 -14.83
CA PHE A 41 -9.18 9.87 -13.51
C PHE A 41 -7.66 9.90 -13.21
N LEU A 42 -6.85 9.08 -13.88
CA LEU A 42 -5.40 9.09 -13.72
C LEU A 42 -4.76 10.31 -14.39
N SER A 43 -5.35 10.85 -15.44
CA SER A 43 -4.85 12.05 -16.10
C SER A 43 -4.83 13.26 -15.17
N VAL A 44 -5.75 13.29 -14.18
CA VAL A 44 -5.85 14.39 -13.18
C VAL A 44 -4.62 14.44 -12.27
N VAL A 45 -4.03 13.30 -11.96
CA VAL A 45 -2.89 13.18 -11.01
C VAL A 45 -1.60 12.70 -11.66
N GLN A 46 -1.52 12.64 -12.99
CA GLN A 46 -0.36 12.08 -13.70
C GLN A 46 0.95 12.83 -13.40
N LYS A 47 0.91 14.15 -13.34
CA LYS A 47 2.09 14.99 -13.00
C LYS A 47 2.50 14.78 -11.55
N ASP A 48 1.54 14.79 -10.64
CA ASP A 48 1.77 14.58 -9.22
C ASP A 48 2.34 13.17 -8.97
N PHE A 49 1.86 12.17 -9.70
CA PHE A 49 2.33 10.79 -9.61
C PHE A 49 3.79 10.63 -10.05
N ALA A 50 4.19 11.32 -11.14
CA ALA A 50 5.61 11.34 -11.56
C ALA A 50 6.49 12.03 -10.52
N ALA A 51 6.02 13.13 -9.93
CA ALA A 51 6.73 13.83 -8.87
C ALA A 51 6.89 12.99 -7.59
N VAL A 52 5.94 12.10 -7.27
CA VAL A 52 6.06 11.13 -6.16
C VAL A 52 7.24 10.18 -6.39
N ASP A 53 7.38 9.62 -7.60
CA ASP A 53 8.49 8.70 -7.91
C ASP A 53 9.86 9.41 -7.83
N GLU A 54 9.95 10.66 -8.29
CA GLU A 54 11.16 11.47 -8.14
C GLU A 54 11.48 11.74 -6.65
N LEU A 55 10.48 12.11 -5.87
CA LEU A 55 10.64 12.39 -4.45
C LEU A 55 11.04 11.14 -3.66
N ILE A 56 10.48 9.98 -3.98
CA ILE A 56 10.88 8.69 -3.40
C ILE A 56 12.37 8.45 -3.66
N ARG A 57 12.84 8.58 -4.90
CA ARG A 57 14.27 8.40 -5.26
C ARG A 57 15.17 9.35 -4.50
N ALA A 58 14.81 10.63 -4.43
CA ALA A 58 15.59 11.65 -3.72
C ALA A 58 15.71 11.37 -2.21
N ASN A 59 14.67 10.81 -1.58
CA ASN A 59 14.66 10.53 -0.15
C ASN A 59 15.21 9.14 0.24
N LEU A 60 15.68 8.35 -0.72
CA LEU A 60 16.35 7.07 -0.49
C LEU A 60 17.89 7.21 -0.43
N SER A 61 18.44 8.39 -0.70
CA SER A 61 19.89 8.59 -0.59
C SER A 61 20.34 8.51 0.87
N SER A 62 21.53 7.91 1.08
CA SER A 62 22.10 7.67 2.39
C SER A 62 23.64 7.70 2.30
N HIS A 63 24.29 8.07 3.37
CA HIS A 63 25.76 7.94 3.50
C HIS A 63 26.21 6.48 3.67
N VAL A 64 25.26 5.54 3.84
CA VAL A 64 25.54 4.11 4.00
C VAL A 64 25.28 3.39 2.66
N PRO A 65 26.31 2.89 1.96
CA PRO A 65 26.18 2.31 0.63
C PRO A 65 25.15 1.16 0.56
N LEU A 66 25.07 0.33 1.58
CA LEU A 66 24.14 -0.79 1.63
C LEU A 66 22.66 -0.34 1.63
N VAL A 67 22.35 0.81 2.25
CA VAL A 67 21.02 1.40 2.23
C VAL A 67 20.66 1.81 0.81
N GLU A 68 21.56 2.49 0.09
CA GLU A 68 21.34 2.92 -1.30
C GLU A 68 21.19 1.72 -2.25
N GLU A 69 22.00 0.67 -2.07
CA GLU A 69 21.91 -0.55 -2.87
C GLU A 69 20.55 -1.24 -2.72
N ILE A 70 20.11 -1.47 -1.48
CA ILE A 70 18.81 -2.08 -1.19
C ILE A 70 17.66 -1.19 -1.64
N ALA A 71 17.77 0.13 -1.43
CA ALA A 71 16.77 1.10 -1.89
C ALA A 71 16.62 1.09 -3.42
N GLY A 72 17.73 1.05 -4.16
CA GLY A 72 17.74 0.89 -5.61
C GLY A 72 17.01 -0.39 -6.04
N TYR A 73 17.33 -1.50 -5.41
CA TYR A 73 16.68 -2.79 -5.66
C TYR A 73 15.17 -2.75 -5.46
N LEU A 74 14.70 -2.09 -4.37
CA LEU A 74 13.27 -1.95 -4.08
C LEU A 74 12.54 -1.07 -5.10
N ILE A 75 13.17 0.03 -5.55
CA ILE A 75 12.60 0.89 -6.60
C ILE A 75 12.43 0.11 -7.90
N GLU A 76 13.46 -0.64 -8.32
CA GLU A 76 13.43 -1.45 -9.55
C GLU A 76 12.40 -2.58 -9.49
N ALA A 77 12.11 -3.12 -8.31
CA ALA A 77 11.06 -4.12 -8.12
C ALA A 77 9.66 -3.57 -8.44
N GLY A 78 9.53 -2.25 -8.49
CA GLY A 78 8.32 -1.54 -8.90
C GLY A 78 7.11 -1.83 -8.01
N GLY A 79 5.93 -1.45 -8.49
CA GLY A 79 4.66 -1.70 -7.83
C GLY A 79 3.54 -0.92 -8.49
N LYS A 80 2.28 -1.27 -8.18
CA LYS A 80 1.10 -0.56 -8.71
C LYS A 80 0.91 0.82 -8.11
N ARG A 81 1.63 1.17 -7.03
CA ARG A 81 1.55 2.46 -6.34
C ARG A 81 0.11 2.89 -6.00
N LEU A 82 -0.76 1.93 -5.64
CA LEU A 82 -2.19 2.22 -5.38
C LEU A 82 -2.41 3.11 -4.15
N ARG A 83 -1.58 2.97 -3.12
CA ARG A 83 -1.71 3.78 -1.91
C ARG A 83 -1.30 5.24 -2.14
N PRO A 84 -0.14 5.54 -2.75
CA PRO A 84 0.17 6.88 -3.24
C PRO A 84 -0.92 7.48 -4.12
N LEU A 85 -1.45 6.69 -5.08
CA LEU A 85 -2.53 7.12 -5.97
C LEU A 85 -3.78 7.55 -5.19
N LEU A 86 -4.16 6.82 -4.15
CA LEU A 86 -5.30 7.19 -3.31
C LEU A 86 -5.08 8.51 -2.58
N VAL A 87 -3.87 8.78 -2.08
CA VAL A 87 -3.55 10.08 -1.46
C VAL A 87 -3.78 11.21 -2.46
N LEU A 88 -3.20 11.08 -3.66
CA LEU A 88 -3.28 12.11 -4.69
C LEU A 88 -4.73 12.36 -5.12
N LEU A 89 -5.47 11.29 -5.41
CA LEU A 89 -6.86 11.39 -5.83
C LEU A 89 -7.76 11.98 -4.73
N SER A 90 -7.59 11.54 -3.47
CA SER A 90 -8.38 12.06 -2.35
C SER A 90 -8.08 13.52 -2.09
N ALA A 91 -6.82 13.95 -2.14
CA ALA A 91 -6.44 15.35 -1.98
C ALA A 91 -7.06 16.22 -3.10
N ARG A 92 -6.90 15.81 -4.36
CA ARG A 92 -7.46 16.56 -5.52
C ARG A 92 -8.98 16.57 -5.52
N ALA A 93 -9.64 15.44 -5.23
CA ALA A 93 -11.09 15.36 -5.11
C ALA A 93 -11.65 16.26 -3.99
N SER A 94 -10.86 16.49 -2.94
CA SER A 94 -11.18 17.40 -1.85
C SER A 94 -10.79 18.87 -2.10
N GLY A 95 -10.33 19.20 -3.32
CA GLY A 95 -9.99 20.58 -3.72
C GLY A 95 -8.60 21.05 -3.26
N TYR A 96 -7.67 20.14 -2.96
CA TYR A 96 -6.31 20.53 -2.57
C TYR A 96 -5.50 21.07 -3.75
N GLU A 97 -5.02 22.30 -3.63
CA GLU A 97 -4.22 22.99 -4.65
C GLU A 97 -2.72 23.07 -4.31
N GLY A 98 -2.33 22.67 -3.08
CA GLY A 98 -0.94 22.68 -2.64
C GLY A 98 -0.09 21.55 -3.22
N GLN A 99 1.13 21.36 -2.68
CA GLN A 99 2.11 20.35 -3.13
C GLN A 99 2.39 19.26 -2.09
N GLU A 100 1.99 19.44 -0.81
CA GLU A 100 2.31 18.50 0.28
C GLU A 100 1.69 17.11 0.11
N HIS A 101 0.63 16.99 -0.71
CA HIS A 101 0.03 15.70 -1.06
C HIS A 101 1.01 14.78 -1.81
N ILE A 102 1.98 15.33 -2.55
CA ILE A 102 3.05 14.56 -3.21
C ILE A 102 3.97 13.94 -2.16
N LYS A 103 4.39 14.76 -1.16
CA LYS A 103 5.20 14.29 -0.04
C LYS A 103 4.44 13.24 0.79
N LEU A 104 3.16 13.50 1.07
CA LEU A 104 2.29 12.55 1.79
C LEU A 104 2.15 11.21 1.04
N ALA A 105 2.04 11.25 -0.28
CA ALA A 105 1.98 10.04 -1.10
C ALA A 105 3.30 9.23 -1.02
N ALA A 106 4.46 9.90 -1.02
CA ALA A 106 5.76 9.25 -0.82
C ALA A 106 5.88 8.66 0.59
N VAL A 107 5.43 9.38 1.63
CA VAL A 107 5.37 8.87 3.03
C VAL A 107 4.60 7.56 3.11
N ILE A 108 3.41 7.50 2.53
CA ILE A 108 2.57 6.29 2.51
C ILE A 108 3.31 5.11 1.84
N GLU A 109 4.05 5.37 0.76
CA GLU A 109 4.79 4.30 0.09
C GLU A 109 6.01 3.85 0.90
N PHE A 110 6.70 4.77 1.62
CA PHE A 110 7.78 4.39 2.53
C PHE A 110 7.29 3.54 3.68
N LEU A 111 6.19 3.93 4.34
CA LEU A 111 5.56 3.13 5.38
C LEU A 111 5.18 1.74 4.86
N HIS A 112 4.56 1.67 3.68
CA HIS A 112 4.20 0.40 3.07
C HIS A 112 5.43 -0.47 2.77
N THR A 113 6.48 0.12 2.22
CA THR A 113 7.70 -0.62 1.85
C THR A 113 8.45 -1.10 3.08
N ALA A 114 8.52 -0.30 4.14
CA ALA A 114 9.09 -0.70 5.43
C ALA A 114 8.37 -1.93 6.00
N MET A 115 7.04 -1.91 6.00
CA MET A 115 6.22 -3.06 6.44
C MET A 115 6.49 -4.30 5.59
N LEU A 116 6.63 -4.17 4.26
CA LEU A 116 6.94 -5.30 3.39
C LEU A 116 8.30 -5.93 3.71
N LEU A 117 9.32 -5.11 4.04
CA LEU A 117 10.64 -5.61 4.42
C LEU A 117 10.61 -6.39 5.74
N HIS A 118 9.82 -5.93 6.71
CA HIS A 118 9.63 -6.63 7.98
C HIS A 118 8.81 -7.90 7.80
N ASP A 119 7.70 -7.83 7.05
CA ASP A 119 6.85 -8.98 6.73
C ASP A 119 7.63 -10.11 6.05
N ASP A 120 8.48 -9.78 5.07
CA ASP A 120 9.26 -10.78 4.36
C ASP A 120 10.20 -11.55 5.27
N VAL A 121 10.68 -10.93 6.37
CA VAL A 121 11.47 -11.60 7.39
C VAL A 121 10.59 -12.47 8.29
N VAL A 122 9.46 -11.93 8.77
CA VAL A 122 8.53 -12.64 9.66
C VAL A 122 7.92 -13.86 8.96
N ASP A 123 7.53 -13.69 7.69
CA ASP A 123 6.92 -14.75 6.88
C ASP A 123 7.95 -15.70 6.23
N GLU A 124 9.25 -15.48 6.46
CA GLU A 124 10.36 -16.21 5.82
C GLU A 124 10.23 -16.25 4.28
N SER A 125 9.67 -15.20 3.71
CA SER A 125 9.41 -15.10 2.28
C SER A 125 10.70 -15.02 1.49
N LYS A 126 10.82 -15.82 0.41
CA LYS A 126 12.01 -15.84 -0.45
C LYS A 126 11.83 -15.08 -1.75
N MET A 127 10.59 -14.87 -2.16
CA MET A 127 10.26 -14.25 -3.45
C MET A 127 9.11 -13.24 -3.30
N ARG A 128 9.25 -12.09 -3.95
CA ARG A 128 8.21 -11.05 -4.06
C ARG A 128 8.22 -10.45 -5.46
N ARG A 129 7.05 -10.40 -6.12
CA ARG A 129 6.91 -9.86 -7.49
C ARG A 129 7.87 -10.47 -8.51
N GLY A 130 8.18 -11.77 -8.39
CA GLY A 130 9.07 -12.48 -9.30
C GLY A 130 10.57 -12.26 -9.06
N ARG A 131 10.96 -11.49 -8.03
CA ARG A 131 12.35 -11.28 -7.59
C ARG A 131 12.56 -11.85 -6.19
N LYS A 132 13.80 -12.11 -5.80
CA LYS A 132 14.12 -12.47 -4.42
C LYS A 132 13.73 -11.35 -3.47
N THR A 133 13.37 -11.69 -2.25
CA THR A 133 13.16 -10.70 -1.19
C THR A 133 14.50 -10.18 -0.67
N VAL A 134 14.49 -9.04 0.00
CA VAL A 134 15.73 -8.44 0.57
C VAL A 134 16.36 -9.37 1.60
N ASN A 135 15.54 -10.01 2.46
CA ASN A 135 16.03 -10.99 3.43
C ASN A 135 16.65 -12.24 2.76
N ALA A 136 16.15 -12.65 1.59
CA ALA A 136 16.72 -13.77 0.84
C ALA A 136 18.03 -13.43 0.11
N GLU A 137 18.27 -12.16 -0.23
CA GLU A 137 19.46 -11.70 -0.95
C GLU A 137 20.55 -11.20 0.00
N TRP A 138 20.20 -10.37 1.00
CA TRP A 138 21.13 -9.73 1.94
C TRP A 138 21.04 -10.26 3.37
N GLY A 139 20.07 -11.11 3.68
CA GLY A 139 19.79 -11.62 5.02
C GLY A 139 18.79 -10.79 5.83
N ASN A 140 18.37 -11.32 6.96
CA ASN A 140 17.32 -10.73 7.79
C ASN A 140 17.71 -9.36 8.38
N SER A 141 18.93 -9.21 8.87
CA SER A 141 19.36 -7.97 9.52
C SER A 141 19.33 -6.75 8.59
N PRO A 142 19.87 -6.80 7.36
CA PRO A 142 19.71 -5.71 6.40
C PRO A 142 18.25 -5.41 6.06
N SER A 143 17.39 -6.44 5.90
CA SER A 143 15.96 -6.25 5.63
C SER A 143 15.27 -5.46 6.74
N VAL A 144 15.50 -5.85 8.00
CA VAL A 144 14.92 -5.17 9.17
C VAL A 144 15.44 -3.73 9.27
N LEU A 145 16.78 -3.53 9.22
CA LEU A 145 17.38 -2.20 9.42
C LEU A 145 17.05 -1.22 8.30
N VAL A 146 16.95 -1.68 7.05
CA VAL A 146 16.49 -0.81 5.94
C VAL A 146 14.99 -0.53 6.06
N GLY A 147 14.20 -1.47 6.57
CA GLY A 147 12.81 -1.21 6.96
C GLY A 147 12.69 -0.10 8.01
N ASP A 148 13.52 -0.14 9.05
CA ASP A 148 13.58 0.90 10.09
C ASP A 148 14.03 2.26 9.51
N PHE A 149 15.01 2.26 8.59
CA PHE A 149 15.43 3.46 7.89
C PHE A 149 14.26 4.09 7.11
N LEU A 150 13.53 3.31 6.32
CA LEU A 150 12.38 3.81 5.56
C LEU A 150 11.26 4.33 6.47
N HIS A 151 11.03 3.64 7.58
CA HIS A 151 10.05 4.07 8.58
C HIS A 151 10.44 5.40 9.21
N SER A 152 11.70 5.54 9.63
CA SER A 152 12.24 6.79 10.18
C SER A 152 12.19 7.93 9.18
N ARG A 153 12.55 7.67 7.92
CA ARG A 153 12.47 8.66 6.83
C ARG A 153 11.02 9.11 6.61
N ALA A 154 10.06 8.21 6.66
CA ALA A 154 8.64 8.56 6.57
C ALA A 154 8.22 9.51 7.70
N PHE A 155 8.70 9.29 8.93
CA PHE A 155 8.43 10.19 10.06
C PHE A 155 9.06 11.58 9.88
N GLU A 156 10.31 11.66 9.41
CA GLU A 156 10.94 12.95 9.08
C GLU A 156 10.09 13.73 8.06
N MET A 157 9.69 13.07 6.97
CA MET A 157 8.86 13.67 5.93
C MET A 157 7.47 14.09 6.45
N MET A 158 6.87 13.32 7.38
CA MET A 158 5.61 13.73 8.02
C MET A 158 5.76 14.98 8.86
N VAL A 159 6.88 15.12 9.58
CA VAL A 159 7.18 16.35 10.35
C VAL A 159 7.33 17.53 9.42
N GLU A 160 8.00 17.37 8.26
CA GLU A 160 8.16 18.43 7.26
C GLU A 160 6.83 18.87 6.62
N ILE A 161 5.83 17.98 6.48
CA ILE A 161 4.46 18.35 6.05
C ILE A 161 3.82 19.33 7.05
N GLY A 162 4.16 19.20 8.33
CA GLY A 162 3.75 20.14 9.38
C GLY A 162 2.27 20.08 9.78
N ASP A 163 1.50 19.12 9.29
CA ASP A 163 0.10 18.93 9.68
C ASP A 163 -0.04 17.82 10.74
N MET A 164 -0.29 18.22 11.98
CA MET A 164 -0.43 17.29 13.11
C MET A 164 -1.62 16.31 12.95
N ARG A 165 -2.63 16.65 12.14
CA ARG A 165 -3.77 15.76 11.88
C ARG A 165 -3.31 14.60 10.99
N VAL A 166 -2.50 14.89 9.98
CA VAL A 166 -1.86 13.88 9.12
C VAL A 166 -0.98 12.95 9.96
N MET A 167 -0.11 13.53 10.81
CA MET A 167 0.73 12.77 11.74
C MET A 167 -0.10 11.84 12.63
N GLN A 168 -1.20 12.35 13.19
CA GLN A 168 -2.09 11.58 14.07
C GLN A 168 -2.78 10.42 13.34
N ILE A 169 -3.20 10.63 12.09
CA ILE A 169 -3.81 9.58 11.26
C ILE A 169 -2.80 8.47 10.98
N LEU A 170 -1.60 8.84 10.54
CA LEU A 170 -0.60 7.87 10.13
C LEU A 170 0.03 7.12 11.31
N SER A 171 0.32 7.79 12.42
CA SER A 171 0.83 7.13 13.61
C SER A 171 -0.17 6.13 14.21
N ARG A 172 -1.48 6.46 14.22
CA ARG A 172 -2.52 5.51 14.62
C ARG A 172 -2.65 4.34 13.64
N ALA A 173 -2.53 4.62 12.33
CA ALA A 173 -2.61 3.58 11.32
C ALA A 173 -1.44 2.60 11.45
N THR A 174 -0.20 3.09 11.60
CA THR A 174 0.99 2.23 11.76
C THR A 174 0.90 1.38 13.02
N ASN A 175 0.44 1.94 14.14
CA ASN A 175 0.20 1.18 15.37
C ASN A 175 -0.84 0.06 15.14
N THR A 176 -1.98 0.39 14.52
CA THR A 176 -3.04 -0.61 14.25
C THR A 176 -2.55 -1.72 13.32
N ILE A 177 -1.69 -1.40 12.34
CA ILE A 177 -1.10 -2.40 11.43
C ILE A 177 -0.16 -3.32 12.20
N ALA A 178 0.72 -2.76 13.03
CA ALA A 178 1.63 -3.55 13.87
C ALA A 178 0.86 -4.50 14.80
N GLU A 179 -0.23 -4.04 15.42
CA GLU A 179 -1.12 -4.92 16.20
C GLU A 179 -1.74 -6.02 15.34
N GLY A 180 -2.14 -5.72 14.09
CA GLY A 180 -2.69 -6.69 13.15
C GLY A 180 -1.67 -7.77 12.74
N GLU A 181 -0.39 -7.40 12.57
CA GLU A 181 0.70 -8.34 12.32
C GLU A 181 0.92 -9.30 13.51
N VAL A 182 0.95 -8.76 14.74
CA VAL A 182 1.08 -9.59 15.94
C VAL A 182 -0.15 -10.49 16.11
N GLN A 183 -1.36 -9.99 15.85
CA GLN A 183 -2.59 -10.78 15.88
C GLN A 183 -2.54 -11.94 14.86
N GLN A 184 -2.04 -11.69 13.65
CA GLN A 184 -1.84 -12.74 12.65
C GLN A 184 -0.90 -13.84 13.17
N LEU A 185 0.23 -13.48 13.78
CA LEU A 185 1.15 -14.46 14.37
C LEU A 185 0.47 -15.38 15.40
N CYS A 186 -0.42 -14.83 16.23
CA CYS A 186 -1.18 -15.61 17.20
C CYS A 186 -2.16 -16.61 16.56
N CYS A 187 -2.60 -16.33 15.31
CA CYS A 187 -3.55 -17.17 14.59
C CYS A 187 -2.90 -18.17 13.62
N ILE A 188 -1.57 -18.12 13.44
CA ILE A 188 -0.87 -19.07 12.55
C ILE A 188 -1.06 -20.50 13.04
N ARG A 189 -1.47 -21.39 12.11
CA ARG A 189 -1.76 -22.81 12.37
C ARG A 189 -2.86 -23.06 13.42
N ASN A 190 -3.71 -22.08 13.68
CA ASN A 190 -4.86 -22.25 14.56
C ASN A 190 -6.11 -22.62 13.72
N PRO A 191 -6.56 -23.89 13.71
CA PRO A 191 -7.72 -24.32 12.95
C PRO A 191 -9.06 -23.79 13.52
N GLN A 192 -9.04 -23.14 14.67
CA GLN A 192 -10.20 -22.55 15.32
C GLN A 192 -10.38 -21.06 14.97
N THR A 193 -9.47 -20.48 14.16
CA THR A 193 -9.60 -19.08 13.72
C THR A 193 -10.91 -18.89 12.98
N THR A 194 -11.74 -17.99 13.48
CA THR A 194 -13.04 -17.68 12.93
C THR A 194 -12.93 -16.73 11.72
N GLU A 195 -13.98 -16.67 10.89
CA GLU A 195 -14.06 -15.70 9.80
C GLU A 195 -13.97 -14.23 10.31
N LEU A 196 -14.56 -13.93 11.47
CA LEU A 196 -14.51 -12.61 12.07
C LEU A 196 -13.09 -12.22 12.46
N GLU A 197 -12.33 -13.11 13.10
CA GLU A 197 -10.92 -12.87 13.43
C GLU A 197 -10.07 -12.68 12.18
N TYR A 198 -10.30 -13.49 11.14
CA TYR A 198 -9.63 -13.34 9.85
C TYR A 198 -9.92 -11.98 9.20
N LEU A 199 -11.19 -11.55 9.16
CA LEU A 199 -11.59 -10.25 8.63
C LEU A 199 -11.00 -9.09 9.44
N GLU A 200 -10.88 -9.24 10.75
CA GLU A 200 -10.24 -8.25 11.61
C GLU A 200 -8.75 -8.12 11.28
N ILE A 201 -8.03 -9.24 11.14
CA ILE A 201 -6.62 -9.26 10.76
C ILE A 201 -6.38 -8.55 9.44
N ILE A 202 -7.11 -8.91 8.36
CA ILE A 202 -6.90 -8.29 7.04
C ILE A 202 -7.30 -6.81 7.03
N THR A 203 -8.28 -6.43 7.85
CA THR A 203 -8.68 -5.03 8.02
C THR A 203 -7.56 -4.23 8.67
N ARG A 204 -6.99 -4.73 9.75
CA ARG A 204 -5.87 -4.09 10.46
C ARG A 204 -4.59 -4.09 9.61
N LYS A 205 -4.16 -5.26 9.13
CA LYS A 205 -2.90 -5.45 8.39
C LYS A 205 -2.92 -4.76 7.02
N THR A 206 -4.02 -4.85 6.28
CA THR A 206 -4.04 -4.44 4.86
C THR A 206 -4.91 -3.22 4.59
N ALA A 207 -6.19 -3.24 5.00
CA ALA A 207 -7.13 -2.19 4.66
C ALA A 207 -6.82 -0.85 5.36
N LYS A 208 -6.23 -0.92 6.56
CA LYS A 208 -5.94 0.25 7.38
C LYS A 208 -5.06 1.30 6.69
N LEU A 209 -4.01 0.88 5.97
CA LEU A 209 -3.15 1.82 5.26
C LEU A 209 -3.84 2.45 4.04
N PHE A 210 -4.74 1.74 3.37
CA PHE A 210 -5.58 2.31 2.31
C PHE A 210 -6.54 3.37 2.88
N GLN A 211 -7.19 3.06 3.99
CA GLN A 211 -8.05 4.01 4.70
C GLN A 211 -7.27 5.26 5.11
N ALA A 212 -6.09 5.09 5.71
CA ALA A 212 -5.24 6.19 6.15
C ALA A 212 -4.76 7.05 4.97
N ALA A 213 -4.41 6.44 3.84
CA ALA A 213 -4.00 7.15 2.63
C ALA A 213 -5.11 8.08 2.12
N ALA A 214 -6.33 7.56 1.95
CA ALA A 214 -7.46 8.36 1.50
C ALA A 214 -7.82 9.46 2.52
N HIS A 215 -7.90 9.10 3.81
CA HIS A 215 -8.25 10.03 4.88
C HIS A 215 -7.23 11.16 5.04
N ALA A 216 -5.93 10.85 5.06
CA ALA A 216 -4.89 11.87 5.19
C ALA A 216 -4.86 12.82 3.99
N GLY A 217 -5.10 12.33 2.76
CA GLY A 217 -5.22 13.16 1.57
C GLY A 217 -6.37 14.16 1.67
N ALA A 218 -7.55 13.72 2.12
CA ALA A 218 -8.71 14.60 2.32
C ALA A 218 -8.49 15.61 3.46
N VAL A 219 -7.89 15.18 4.58
CA VAL A 219 -7.59 16.05 5.74
C VAL A 219 -6.58 17.13 5.38
N LEU A 220 -5.59 16.81 4.54
CA LEU A 220 -4.61 17.78 4.05
C LEU A 220 -5.29 18.92 3.24
N ALA A 221 -6.36 18.60 2.53
CA ALA A 221 -7.21 19.56 1.83
C ALA A 221 -8.17 20.35 2.76
N GLN A 222 -8.08 20.15 4.07
CA GLN A 222 -8.99 20.74 5.07
C GLN A 222 -10.47 20.38 4.86
N ALA A 223 -10.72 19.24 4.18
CA ALA A 223 -12.07 18.73 3.98
C ALA A 223 -12.82 18.55 5.33
N ASP A 224 -14.11 18.77 5.32
CA ASP A 224 -14.93 18.59 6.50
C ASP A 224 -15.16 17.09 6.81
N LYS A 225 -15.77 16.79 7.96
CA LYS A 225 -16.02 15.41 8.39
C LYS A 225 -17.04 14.65 7.52
N ARG A 226 -17.70 15.33 6.58
CA ARG A 226 -18.71 14.75 5.69
C ARG A 226 -18.17 14.40 4.32
N THR A 227 -16.98 14.92 3.98
CA THR A 227 -16.24 14.60 2.76
C THR A 227 -15.49 13.29 2.90
#